data_78deaafd5cc077e68e3fc81660b8c58b
#
_entry.id   78deaafd5cc077e68e3fc81660b8c58b
#
_cell.length_a   1.000
_cell.length_b   1.000
_cell.length_c   1.000
_cell.angle_alpha   90.00
_cell.angle_beta   90.00
_cell.angle_gamma   90.00
#
_symmetry.space_group_name_H-M   'P 1'
#
loop_
_entity.id
_entity.type
_entity.pdbx_description
1 polymer ?
#
loop_
_entity_poly.entity_id
_entity_poly.type
_entity_poly.pdbx_seq_one_letter_code
_entity_poly.pdbx_strand_id
1 'polypeptide(L)'
;MSWIYLTLAIIVEVIGTAAMKLSHGFTKVVPSILMLAFYGLSFAFLTLAVKKIDVSIGYAIWAGVATALIAIVGIFYFKEPASVVKIVSIALIVLGVIGLTLSASHLSHTV
;
A
#
# COMPACT_ATOMS: atom_id res chain seq x y z
N MET A 1 15.64 -2.75 -9.17
CA MET A 1 15.74 -2.29 -7.75
C MET A 1 14.55 -1.43 -7.34
N SER A 2 14.07 -0.54 -8.22
CA SER A 2 12.93 0.33 -7.88
C SER A 2 11.67 -0.44 -7.50
N TRP A 3 11.38 -1.52 -8.18
CA TRP A 3 10.21 -2.35 -7.86
C TRP A 3 10.35 -3.05 -6.51
N ILE A 4 11.60 -3.37 -6.10
CA ILE A 4 11.87 -3.92 -4.77
C ILE A 4 11.57 -2.86 -3.72
N TYR A 5 12.01 -1.63 -3.93
CA TYR A 5 11.71 -0.52 -3.00
C TYR A 5 10.21 -0.28 -2.90
N LEU A 6 9.49 -0.33 -4.04
CA LEU A 6 8.04 -0.14 -4.03
C LEU A 6 7.35 -1.26 -3.24
N THR A 7 7.77 -2.50 -3.43
CA THR A 7 7.23 -3.65 -2.69
C THR A 7 7.47 -3.49 -1.19
N LEU A 8 8.69 -3.10 -0.79
CA LEU A 8 9.02 -2.87 0.61
C LEU A 8 8.18 -1.72 1.20
N ALA A 9 7.99 -0.65 0.43
CA ALA A 9 7.15 0.47 0.86
C ALA A 9 5.72 0.02 1.15
N ILE A 10 5.16 -0.82 0.28
CA ILE A 10 3.81 -1.34 0.45
C ILE A 10 3.69 -2.20 1.70
N ILE A 11 4.62 -3.14 1.87
CA ILE A 11 4.60 -4.06 3.02
C ILE A 11 4.70 -3.28 4.34
N VAL A 12 5.65 -2.36 4.41
CA VAL A 12 5.87 -1.57 5.63
C VAL A 12 4.68 -0.66 5.91
N GLU A 13 4.07 -0.09 4.85
CA GLU A 13 2.88 0.76 5.01
C GLU A 13 1.69 -0.03 5.55
N VAL A 14 1.48 -1.26 5.07
CA VAL A 14 0.39 -2.10 5.55
C VAL A 14 0.58 -2.42 7.04
N ILE A 15 1.80 -2.71 7.46
CA ILE A 15 2.10 -2.95 8.87
C ILE A 15 1.82 -1.68 9.68
N GLY A 16 2.23 -0.51 9.16
CA GLY A 16 1.97 0.77 9.82
C GLY A 16 0.47 1.05 9.96
N THR A 17 -0.32 0.74 8.93
CA THR A 17 -1.77 0.93 8.99
C THR A 17 -2.43 -0.01 9.98
N ALA A 18 -1.96 -1.26 10.09
CA ALA A 18 -2.44 -2.17 11.12
C ALA A 18 -2.11 -1.63 12.52
N ALA A 19 -0.91 -1.09 12.71
CA ALA A 19 -0.54 -0.46 13.97
C ALA A 19 -1.41 0.77 14.26
N MET A 20 -1.79 1.53 13.22
CA MET A 20 -2.71 2.65 13.36
C MET A 20 -4.03 2.20 13.98
N LYS A 21 -4.60 1.12 13.48
CA LYS A 21 -5.85 0.56 14.03
C LYS A 21 -5.66 0.17 15.50
N LEU A 22 -4.52 -0.47 15.81
CA LEU A 22 -4.23 -0.91 17.18
C LEU A 22 -3.92 0.24 18.13
N SER A 23 -3.60 1.44 17.62
CA SER A 23 -3.31 2.60 18.45
C SER A 23 -4.56 3.20 19.11
N HIS A 24 -5.75 2.82 18.65
CA HIS A 24 -7.02 3.35 19.15
C HIS A 24 -7.01 4.88 19.22
N GLY A 25 -6.72 5.52 18.07
CA GLY A 25 -6.70 6.98 17.98
C GLY A 25 -5.54 7.61 18.75
N PHE A 26 -4.38 6.95 18.71
CA PHE A 26 -3.15 7.38 19.38
C PHE A 26 -3.21 7.31 20.91
N THR A 27 -4.16 6.57 21.46
CA THR A 27 -4.24 6.38 22.92
C THR A 27 -3.23 5.37 23.43
N LYS A 28 -2.73 4.49 22.57
CA LYS A 28 -1.72 3.49 22.94
C LYS A 28 -0.38 3.92 22.35
N VAL A 29 0.62 4.07 23.22
CA VAL A 29 1.93 4.63 22.86
C VAL A 29 2.70 3.73 21.91
N VAL A 30 2.79 2.43 22.21
CA VAL A 30 3.62 1.52 21.41
C VAL A 30 3.09 1.39 19.96
N PRO A 31 1.78 1.10 19.72
CA PRO A 31 1.27 1.08 18.35
C PRO A 31 1.39 2.41 17.63
N SER A 32 1.26 3.53 18.35
CA SER A 32 1.39 4.86 17.73
C SER A 32 2.81 5.11 17.24
N ILE A 33 3.81 4.74 18.02
CA ILE A 33 5.21 4.88 17.63
C ILE A 33 5.53 3.96 16.47
N LEU A 34 5.05 2.71 16.50
CA LEU A 34 5.25 1.75 15.40
C LEU A 34 4.64 2.27 14.10
N MET A 35 3.43 2.84 14.18
CA MET A 35 2.77 3.41 13.01
C MET A 35 3.63 4.51 12.39
N LEU A 36 4.10 5.46 13.19
CA LEU A 36 4.90 6.56 12.69
C LEU A 36 6.23 6.07 12.10
N ALA A 37 6.89 5.12 12.77
CA ALA A 37 8.15 4.57 12.29
C ALA A 37 7.96 3.85 10.95
N PHE A 38 6.94 3.01 10.83
CA PHE A 38 6.69 2.26 9.60
C PHE A 38 6.23 3.16 8.46
N TYR A 39 5.41 4.18 8.75
CA TYR A 39 5.01 5.14 7.70
C TYR A 39 6.21 5.94 7.19
N GLY A 40 7.08 6.39 8.10
CA GLY A 40 8.29 7.09 7.69
C GLY A 40 9.19 6.22 6.82
N LEU A 41 9.36 4.96 7.20
CA LEU A 41 10.15 4.02 6.43
C LEU A 41 9.51 3.72 5.08
N SER A 42 8.18 3.59 5.03
CA SER A 42 7.44 3.38 3.79
C SER A 42 7.65 4.54 2.81
N PHE A 43 7.55 5.77 3.29
CA PHE A 43 7.79 6.94 2.45
C PHE A 43 9.23 7.01 1.95
N ALA A 44 10.19 6.60 2.77
CA ALA A 44 11.59 6.53 2.33
C ALA A 44 11.76 5.53 1.18
N PHE A 45 11.18 4.34 1.31
CA PHE A 45 11.23 3.33 0.24
C PHE A 45 10.49 3.80 -1.01
N LEU A 46 9.34 4.44 -0.85
CA LEU A 46 8.58 4.98 -1.97
C LEU A 46 9.39 6.04 -2.71
N THR A 47 10.07 6.91 -1.98
CA THR A 47 10.92 7.95 -2.56
C THR A 47 12.03 7.32 -3.41
N LEU A 48 12.63 6.24 -2.93
CA LEU A 48 13.65 5.52 -3.70
C LEU A 48 13.06 4.83 -4.92
N ALA A 49 11.84 4.31 -4.80
CA ALA A 49 11.17 3.63 -5.91
C ALA A 49 10.89 4.58 -7.07
N VAL A 50 10.41 5.79 -6.78
CA VAL A 50 9.99 6.74 -7.83
C VAL A 50 11.17 7.44 -8.51
N LYS A 51 12.39 7.10 -8.15
CA LYS A 51 13.56 7.54 -8.93
C LYS A 51 13.55 6.95 -10.35
N LYS A 52 13.00 5.72 -10.51
CA LYS A 52 12.99 5.00 -11.79
C LYS A 52 11.58 4.71 -12.29
N ILE A 53 10.58 4.89 -11.46
CA ILE A 53 9.17 4.64 -11.79
C ILE A 53 8.46 5.99 -11.78
N ASP A 54 7.58 6.22 -12.74
CA ASP A 54 6.77 7.43 -12.76
C ASP A 54 6.07 7.63 -11.42
N VAL A 55 6.06 8.85 -10.91
CA VAL A 55 5.45 9.16 -9.60
C VAL A 55 3.99 8.75 -9.58
N SER A 56 3.23 9.06 -10.63
CA SER A 56 1.81 8.70 -10.68
C SER A 56 1.60 7.20 -10.65
N ILE A 57 2.41 6.44 -11.38
CA ILE A 57 2.30 4.98 -11.43
C ILE A 57 2.74 4.38 -10.09
N GLY A 58 3.89 4.81 -9.58
CA GLY A 58 4.41 4.31 -8.29
C GLY A 58 3.44 4.58 -7.15
N TYR A 59 2.90 5.80 -7.08
CA TYR A 59 1.96 6.18 -6.04
C TYR A 59 0.67 5.38 -6.13
N ALA A 60 0.12 5.22 -7.34
CA ALA A 60 -1.14 4.50 -7.53
C ALA A 60 -0.99 3.01 -7.19
N ILE A 61 0.12 2.39 -7.58
CA ILE A 61 0.39 0.99 -7.23
C ILE A 61 0.58 0.85 -5.72
N TRP A 62 1.38 1.73 -5.11
CA TRP A 62 1.59 1.72 -3.66
C TRP A 62 0.27 1.84 -2.90
N ALA A 63 -0.54 2.83 -3.24
CA ALA A 63 -1.82 3.06 -2.56
C ALA A 63 -2.82 1.94 -2.85
N GLY A 64 -2.91 1.49 -4.10
CA GLY A 64 -3.87 0.47 -4.51
C GLY A 64 -3.58 -0.90 -3.90
N VAL A 65 -2.33 -1.35 -3.98
CA VAL A 65 -1.95 -2.64 -3.42
C VAL A 65 -2.03 -2.60 -1.89
N ALA A 66 -1.59 -1.51 -1.28
CA ALA A 66 -1.71 -1.35 0.18
C ALA A 66 -3.16 -1.39 0.62
N THR A 67 -4.06 -0.73 -0.12
CA THR A 67 -5.50 -0.76 0.18
C THR A 67 -6.06 -2.18 0.12
N ALA A 68 -5.70 -2.94 -0.91
CA ALA A 68 -6.15 -4.32 -1.03
C ALA A 68 -5.62 -5.19 0.11
N LEU A 69 -4.34 -5.04 0.45
CA LEU A 69 -3.74 -5.81 1.54
C LEU A 69 -4.33 -5.47 2.89
N ILE A 70 -4.52 -4.17 3.18
CA ILE A 70 -5.10 -3.78 4.48
C ILE A 70 -6.58 -4.17 4.57
N ALA A 71 -7.29 -4.23 3.45
CA ALA A 71 -8.65 -4.72 3.45
C ALA A 71 -8.71 -6.19 3.84
N ILE A 72 -7.76 -6.99 3.33
CA ILE A 72 -7.66 -8.40 3.72
C ILE A 72 -7.36 -8.51 5.21
N VAL A 73 -6.40 -7.74 5.71
CA VAL A 73 -6.06 -7.71 7.14
C VAL A 73 -7.28 -7.27 7.96
N GLY A 74 -8.00 -6.24 7.50
CA GLY A 74 -9.18 -5.75 8.20
C GLY A 74 -10.26 -6.80 8.33
N ILE A 75 -10.53 -7.53 7.24
CA ILE A 75 -11.57 -8.56 7.24
C ILE A 75 -11.17 -9.74 8.13
N PHE A 76 -9.95 -10.24 8.01
CA PHE A 76 -9.54 -11.47 8.69
C PHE A 76 -8.99 -11.24 10.09
N TYR A 77 -8.24 -10.18 10.31
CA TYR A 77 -7.63 -9.90 11.62
C TYR A 77 -8.53 -9.04 12.50
N PHE A 78 -9.05 -7.96 11.96
CA PHE A 78 -9.90 -7.04 12.73
C PHE A 78 -11.38 -7.41 12.62
N LYS A 79 -11.71 -8.43 11.85
CA LYS A 79 -13.08 -8.95 11.69
C LYS A 79 -14.06 -7.90 11.18
N GLU A 80 -13.59 -7.07 10.27
CA GLU A 80 -14.42 -6.06 9.63
C GLU A 80 -15.38 -6.72 8.64
N PRO A 81 -16.55 -6.12 8.39
CA PRO A 81 -17.52 -6.73 7.47
C PRO A 81 -17.00 -6.74 6.03
N ALA A 82 -17.29 -7.84 5.32
CA ALA A 82 -16.93 -8.02 3.92
C ALA A 82 -18.21 -7.95 3.08
N SER A 83 -18.61 -6.73 2.70
CA SER A 83 -19.78 -6.55 1.85
C SER A 83 -19.43 -6.81 0.38
N VAL A 84 -20.45 -7.07 -0.44
CA VAL A 84 -20.27 -7.25 -1.88
C VAL A 84 -19.67 -5.97 -2.50
N VAL A 85 -20.15 -4.80 -2.10
CA VAL A 85 -19.64 -3.53 -2.60
C VAL A 85 -18.16 -3.39 -2.28
N LYS A 86 -17.76 -3.72 -1.07
CA LYS A 86 -16.36 -3.65 -0.63
C LYS A 86 -15.48 -4.58 -1.48
N ILE A 87 -15.90 -5.82 -1.67
CA ILE A 87 -15.13 -6.80 -2.44
C ILE A 87 -15.02 -6.39 -3.90
N VAL A 88 -16.12 -5.96 -4.50
CA VAL A 88 -16.11 -5.51 -5.91
C VAL A 88 -15.21 -4.28 -6.08
N SER A 89 -15.28 -3.33 -5.15
CA SER A 89 -14.47 -2.12 -5.20
C SER A 89 -12.98 -2.45 -5.10
N ILE A 90 -12.61 -3.36 -4.21
CA ILE A 90 -11.21 -3.79 -4.07
C ILE A 90 -10.75 -4.52 -5.34
N ALA A 91 -11.61 -5.34 -5.93
CA ALA A 91 -11.30 -6.02 -7.19
C ALA A 91 -11.01 -5.02 -8.30
N LEU A 92 -11.79 -3.93 -8.38
CA LEU A 92 -11.55 -2.87 -9.36
C LEU A 92 -10.22 -2.17 -9.14
N ILE A 93 -9.85 -1.92 -7.88
CA ILE A 93 -8.55 -1.34 -7.54
C ILE A 93 -7.42 -2.26 -8.00
N VAL A 94 -7.53 -3.56 -7.74
CA VAL A 94 -6.52 -4.55 -8.13
C VAL A 94 -6.38 -4.60 -9.65
N LEU A 95 -7.50 -4.59 -10.38
CA LEU A 95 -7.47 -4.55 -11.83
C LEU A 95 -6.79 -3.28 -12.34
N GLY A 96 -7.06 -2.13 -11.72
CA GLY A 96 -6.40 -0.88 -12.06
C GLY A 96 -4.90 -0.94 -11.83
N VAL A 97 -4.48 -1.54 -10.72
CA VAL A 97 -3.05 -1.71 -10.41
C VAL A 97 -2.37 -2.60 -11.44
N ILE A 98 -3.02 -3.69 -11.84
CA ILE A 98 -2.49 -4.58 -12.89
C ILE A 98 -2.31 -3.79 -14.18
N GLY A 99 -3.32 -3.00 -14.57
CA GLY A 99 -3.24 -2.16 -15.76
C GLY A 99 -2.10 -1.16 -15.71
N LEU A 100 -1.91 -0.51 -14.56
CA LEU A 100 -0.81 0.44 -14.37
C LEU A 100 0.55 -0.24 -14.44
N THR A 101 0.66 -1.44 -13.87
CA THR A 101 1.91 -2.20 -13.89
C THR A 101 2.26 -2.58 -15.34
N LEU A 102 1.28 -3.02 -16.12
CA LEU A 102 1.49 -3.33 -17.53
C LEU A 102 1.86 -2.09 -18.32
N SER A 103 1.21 -0.95 -18.05
CA SER A 103 1.51 0.32 -18.68
C SER A 103 2.95 0.76 -18.39
N ALA A 104 3.39 0.64 -17.15
CA ALA A 104 4.77 0.98 -16.76
C ALA A 104 5.77 0.10 -17.49
N SER A 105 5.51 -1.20 -17.57
CA SER A 105 6.39 -2.14 -18.28
C SER A 105 6.45 -1.80 -19.76
N HIS A 106 5.32 -1.49 -20.37
CA HIS A 106 5.26 -1.10 -21.78
C HIS A 106 6.02 0.21 -22.02
N LEU A 107 5.78 1.23 -21.18
CA LEU A 107 6.41 2.53 -21.33
C LEU A 107 7.93 2.45 -21.18
N SER A 108 8.42 1.58 -20.34
CA SER A 108 9.87 1.42 -20.14
C SER A 108 10.56 0.89 -21.39
N HIS A 109 9.84 0.25 -22.29
CA HIS A 109 10.38 -0.22 -23.56
C HIS A 109 10.29 0.82 -24.68
N THR A 110 9.41 1.79 -24.55
CA THR A 110 9.20 2.82 -25.58
C THR A 110 9.95 4.11 -25.29
N VAL A 111 10.33 4.32 -24.04
CA VAL A 111 11.08 5.50 -23.61
C VAL A 111 12.50 5.13 -23.28
#